data_62b96271f577cdd00e8ef1eb30638582
#
_entry.id   62b96271f577cdd00e8ef1eb30638582
#
_cell.length_a   1.000
_cell.length_b   1.000
_cell.length_c   1.000
_cell.angle_alpha   90.00
_cell.angle_beta   90.00
_cell.angle_gamma   90.00
#
_symmetry.space_group_name_H-M   'P 1'
#
loop_
_entity.id
_entity.type
_entity.pdbx_description
1 polymer ?
#
loop_
_entity_poly.entity_id
_entity_poly.type
_entity_poly.pdbx_seq_one_letter_code
_entity_poly.pdbx_strand_id
1 'polypeptide(L)'
;MIMMTSRQWLATAAGVAILLSLPLFLPNFWLVNIFGRAMVYGVVAMSLTFLAHYGGFVSLAQTMVAGVAGYAVAMMAPTAIPLGPLAMPYLVAIPLAVLAATVAGAIVGMIAVNTREIYLLMITLALAVGFSLFAQSNITWFRGYEGIRNIVGPEIMGLPFRTPLVFYYVALGVAVSMLLLVLYVVRTPFGLVLQAVRDSDRRAAAIGYYVGLHRIAAFAMAGFIAGWGGVLITFYNIGITPSSIGLWATVAVLIMAVIGGLGHPLGAFIGALIYTVMDTFASSIIGHDRFNTLIGVVFLAIVLLSPDGVWGLGKRLTAALGKRAERNADRETSL
;
A
#
# COMPACT_ATOMS: atom_id res chain seq x y z
N MET A 1 3.05 23.20 -15.01
CA MET A 1 3.34 21.90 -15.65
C MET A 1 4.76 21.52 -15.28
N ILE A 2 4.96 20.89 -14.12
CA ILE A 2 6.29 20.44 -13.67
C ILE A 2 6.55 19.11 -14.38
N MET A 3 7.24 19.18 -15.53
CA MET A 3 7.82 18.00 -16.16
C MET A 3 8.75 17.33 -15.16
N MET A 4 8.56 16.02 -14.90
CA MET A 4 9.63 15.25 -14.27
C MET A 4 10.90 15.50 -15.05
N THR A 5 11.95 15.94 -14.37
CA THR A 5 13.25 16.10 -15.03
C THR A 5 13.64 14.74 -15.61
N SER A 6 14.29 14.74 -16.77
CA SER A 6 14.77 13.51 -17.44
C SER A 6 15.50 12.57 -16.48
N ARG A 7 16.19 13.13 -15.46
CA ARG A 7 16.84 12.41 -14.37
C ARG A 7 15.88 11.60 -13.49
N GLN A 8 14.65 12.07 -13.25
CA GLN A 8 13.68 11.33 -12.42
C GLN A 8 13.10 10.14 -13.19
N TRP A 9 12.85 10.30 -14.49
CA TRP A 9 12.45 9.19 -15.35
C TRP A 9 13.53 8.13 -15.48
N LEU A 10 14.78 8.55 -15.63
CA LEU A 10 15.93 7.64 -15.67
C LEU A 10 16.11 6.89 -14.34
N ALA A 11 15.94 7.56 -13.21
CA ALA A 11 16.05 6.92 -11.90
C ALA A 11 14.92 5.90 -11.65
N THR A 12 13.69 6.20 -12.04
CA THR A 12 12.58 5.23 -11.93
C THR A 12 12.74 4.07 -12.90
N ALA A 13 13.16 4.33 -14.14
CA ALA A 13 13.42 3.29 -15.13
C ALA A 13 14.59 2.39 -14.70
N ALA A 14 15.67 2.96 -14.19
CA ALA A 14 16.79 2.21 -13.63
C ALA A 14 16.37 1.35 -12.44
N GLY A 15 15.55 1.88 -11.53
CA GLY A 15 15.00 1.14 -10.41
C GLY A 15 14.15 -0.05 -10.84
N VAL A 16 13.27 0.15 -11.82
CA VAL A 16 12.45 -0.93 -12.40
C VAL A 16 13.32 -1.96 -13.13
N ALA A 17 14.33 -1.53 -13.87
CA ALA A 17 15.27 -2.44 -14.56
C ALA A 17 16.04 -3.31 -13.56
N ILE A 18 16.50 -2.74 -12.45
CA ILE A 18 17.14 -3.48 -11.36
C ILE A 18 16.18 -4.50 -10.77
N LEU A 19 14.93 -4.11 -10.47
CA LEU A 19 13.92 -5.02 -9.95
C LEU A 19 13.58 -6.14 -10.93
N LEU A 20 13.56 -5.87 -12.24
CA LEU A 20 13.36 -6.90 -13.26
C LEU A 20 14.51 -7.90 -13.35
N SER A 21 15.74 -7.50 -13.06
CA SER A 21 16.92 -8.37 -13.09
C SER A 21 17.13 -9.18 -11.81
N LEU A 22 16.50 -8.82 -10.67
CA LEU A 22 16.67 -9.51 -9.39
C LEU A 22 16.44 -11.03 -9.44
N PRO A 23 15.44 -11.57 -10.19
CA PRO A 23 15.21 -13.01 -10.26
C PRO A 23 16.37 -13.81 -10.85
N LEU A 24 17.29 -13.18 -11.56
CA LEU A 24 18.47 -13.84 -12.12
C LEU A 24 19.56 -14.12 -11.07
N PHE A 25 19.57 -13.33 -9.98
CA PHE A 25 20.64 -13.36 -8.99
C PHE A 25 20.21 -13.88 -7.62
N LEU A 26 18.91 -13.86 -7.31
CA LEU A 26 18.41 -14.16 -5.97
C LEU A 26 17.69 -15.52 -5.90
N PRO A 27 17.88 -16.29 -4.81
CA PRO A 27 17.13 -17.51 -4.56
C PRO A 27 15.64 -17.23 -4.36
N ASN A 28 14.81 -18.25 -4.64
CA ASN A 28 13.35 -18.18 -4.57
C ASN A 28 12.80 -17.66 -3.23
N PHE A 29 13.50 -17.94 -2.13
CA PHE A 29 13.13 -17.44 -0.80
C PHE A 29 13.08 -15.91 -0.75
N TRP A 30 14.12 -15.23 -1.24
CA TRP A 30 14.19 -13.77 -1.26
C TRP A 30 13.16 -13.16 -2.21
N LEU A 31 12.94 -13.81 -3.36
CA LEU A 31 11.98 -13.33 -4.36
C LEU A 31 10.54 -13.31 -3.84
N VAL A 32 10.11 -14.39 -3.17
CA VAL A 32 8.72 -14.52 -2.73
C VAL A 32 8.51 -13.89 -1.35
N ASN A 33 9.37 -14.28 -0.37
CA ASN A 33 9.11 -13.91 1.04
C ASN A 33 9.60 -12.51 1.41
N ILE A 34 10.54 -11.94 0.67
CA ILE A 34 11.04 -10.59 0.95
C ILE A 34 10.49 -9.61 -0.10
N PHE A 35 10.94 -9.71 -1.34
CA PHE A 35 10.58 -8.71 -2.36
C PHE A 35 9.12 -8.81 -2.80
N GLY A 36 8.62 -10.01 -3.07
CA GLY A 36 7.21 -10.22 -3.46
C GLY A 36 6.26 -9.76 -2.36
N ARG A 37 6.51 -10.19 -1.11
CA ARG A 37 5.74 -9.77 0.06
C ARG A 37 5.81 -8.26 0.28
N ALA A 38 7.01 -7.67 0.17
CA ALA A 38 7.18 -6.22 0.31
C ALA A 38 6.42 -5.43 -0.77
N MET A 39 6.38 -5.92 -2.03
CA MET A 39 5.61 -5.29 -3.09
C MET A 39 4.11 -5.34 -2.80
N VAL A 40 3.60 -6.48 -2.38
CA VAL A 40 2.17 -6.69 -2.09
C VAL A 40 1.69 -5.78 -0.96
N TYR A 41 2.38 -5.80 0.18
CA TYR A 41 2.05 -4.91 1.30
C TYR A 41 2.39 -3.44 1.00
N GLY A 42 3.41 -3.20 0.19
CA GLY A 42 3.78 -1.87 -0.28
C GLY A 42 2.68 -1.19 -1.09
N VAL A 43 1.90 -1.94 -1.89
CA VAL A 43 0.73 -1.40 -2.60
C VAL A 43 -0.33 -0.92 -1.60
N VAL A 44 -0.62 -1.69 -0.55
CA VAL A 44 -1.58 -1.28 0.49
C VAL A 44 -1.05 -0.07 1.26
N ALA A 45 0.22 -0.09 1.66
CA ALA A 45 0.86 1.06 2.34
C ALA A 45 0.90 2.32 1.45
N MET A 46 1.08 2.14 0.12
CA MET A 46 1.04 3.24 -0.84
C MET A 46 -0.35 3.88 -0.93
N SER A 47 -1.45 3.11 -0.79
CA SER A 47 -2.80 3.67 -0.75
C SER A 47 -3.00 4.60 0.46
N LEU A 48 -2.43 4.24 1.61
CA LEU A 48 -2.40 5.09 2.80
C LEU A 48 -1.53 6.33 2.57
N THR A 49 -0.33 6.16 2.03
CA THR A 49 0.59 7.27 1.72
C THR A 49 -0.03 8.23 0.70
N PHE A 50 -0.78 7.73 -0.29
CA PHE A 50 -1.49 8.56 -1.24
C PHE A 50 -2.50 9.50 -0.55
N LEU A 51 -3.34 8.97 0.35
CA LEU A 51 -4.28 9.79 1.12
C LEU A 51 -3.56 10.78 2.05
N ALA A 52 -2.52 10.33 2.74
CA ALA A 52 -1.78 11.16 3.69
C ALA A 52 -1.04 12.32 2.99
N HIS A 53 -0.31 12.00 1.92
CA HIS A 53 0.54 13.01 1.26
C HIS A 53 -0.25 13.98 0.40
N TYR A 54 -1.15 13.46 -0.46
CA TYR A 54 -1.86 14.28 -1.43
C TYR A 54 -3.22 14.76 -0.94
N GLY A 55 -3.90 13.97 -0.12
CA GLY A 55 -5.20 14.32 0.46
C GLY A 55 -5.11 15.08 1.79
N GLY A 56 -4.00 14.93 2.52
CA GLY A 56 -3.88 15.44 3.89
C GLY A 56 -4.66 14.61 4.93
N PHE A 57 -5.05 13.38 4.59
CA PHE A 57 -5.85 12.50 5.45
C PHE A 57 -5.10 11.22 5.74
N VAL A 58 -4.86 10.92 7.00
CA VAL A 58 -4.37 9.60 7.39
C VAL A 58 -5.58 8.70 7.68
N SER A 59 -5.71 7.61 6.91
CA SER A 59 -6.80 6.65 7.07
C SER A 59 -6.28 5.28 7.44
N LEU A 60 -6.79 4.72 8.51
CA LEU A 60 -6.46 3.38 8.98
C LEU A 60 -7.40 2.29 8.39
N ALA A 61 -8.35 2.67 7.52
CA ALA A 61 -9.25 1.71 6.90
C ALA A 61 -8.66 0.99 5.68
N GLN A 62 -7.42 1.27 5.27
CA GLN A 62 -6.86 0.72 4.02
C GLN A 62 -6.72 -0.80 4.06
N THR A 63 -6.38 -1.38 5.20
CA THR A 63 -6.34 -2.85 5.39
C THR A 63 -7.72 -3.48 5.32
N MET A 64 -8.74 -2.82 5.89
CA MET A 64 -10.13 -3.25 5.75
C MET A 64 -10.57 -3.24 4.28
N VAL A 65 -10.28 -2.16 3.56
CA VAL A 65 -10.63 -2.01 2.14
C VAL A 65 -9.91 -3.06 1.29
N ALA A 66 -8.61 -3.32 1.56
CA ALA A 66 -7.88 -4.43 0.96
C ALA A 66 -8.52 -5.78 1.31
N GLY A 67 -8.98 -5.95 2.55
CA GLY A 67 -9.70 -7.12 3.01
C GLY A 67 -11.03 -7.35 2.28
N VAL A 68 -11.78 -6.30 1.98
CA VAL A 68 -13.01 -6.40 1.15
C VAL A 68 -12.68 -6.98 -0.22
N ALA A 69 -11.62 -6.52 -0.89
CA ALA A 69 -11.20 -7.11 -2.16
C ALA A 69 -10.75 -8.57 -1.99
N GLY A 70 -9.99 -8.85 -0.93
CA GLY A 70 -9.53 -10.21 -0.63
C GLY A 70 -10.68 -11.19 -0.41
N TYR A 71 -11.67 -10.83 0.39
CA TYR A 71 -12.86 -11.65 0.60
C TYR A 71 -13.72 -11.74 -0.66
N ALA A 72 -13.88 -10.65 -1.40
CA ALA A 72 -14.64 -10.67 -2.64
C ALA A 72 -14.04 -11.64 -3.67
N VAL A 73 -12.71 -11.57 -3.90
CA VAL A 73 -12.05 -12.51 -4.82
C VAL A 73 -12.08 -13.94 -4.26
N ALA A 74 -11.99 -14.13 -2.93
CA ALA A 74 -12.06 -15.43 -2.30
C ALA A 74 -13.43 -16.11 -2.48
N MET A 75 -14.50 -15.35 -2.39
CA MET A 75 -15.88 -15.85 -2.59
C MET A 75 -16.18 -16.15 -4.05
N MET A 76 -15.55 -15.43 -5.00
CA MET A 76 -15.78 -15.60 -6.42
C MET A 76 -14.79 -16.57 -7.07
N ALA A 77 -13.71 -16.96 -6.38
CA ALA A 77 -12.68 -17.83 -6.94
C ALA A 77 -13.22 -19.24 -7.23
N PRO A 78 -12.95 -19.81 -8.41
CA PRO A 78 -13.45 -21.15 -8.79
C PRO A 78 -12.86 -22.29 -7.96
N THR A 79 -11.74 -22.05 -7.28
CA THR A 79 -11.04 -23.02 -6.42
C THR A 79 -11.43 -22.93 -4.95
N ALA A 80 -12.14 -21.87 -4.54
CA ALA A 80 -12.74 -21.83 -3.22
C ALA A 80 -13.70 -23.00 -3.07
N ILE A 81 -13.69 -23.67 -1.90
CA ILE A 81 -14.71 -24.67 -1.59
C ILE A 81 -16.06 -24.00 -1.86
N PRO A 82 -16.93 -24.58 -2.67
CA PRO A 82 -18.09 -23.89 -3.20
C PRO A 82 -18.98 -23.37 -2.07
N LEU A 83 -18.83 -22.09 -1.73
CA LEU A 83 -19.68 -21.37 -0.79
C LEU A 83 -20.88 -20.75 -1.51
N GLY A 84 -21.05 -21.00 -2.80
CA GLY A 84 -22.18 -20.49 -3.52
C GLY A 84 -22.05 -20.59 -5.05
N PRO A 85 -23.11 -20.24 -5.78
CA PRO A 85 -23.24 -20.38 -7.24
C PRO A 85 -22.38 -19.36 -8.03
N LEU A 86 -21.42 -18.68 -7.42
CA LEU A 86 -20.69 -17.54 -7.97
C LEU A 86 -19.27 -17.88 -8.43
N ALA A 87 -18.94 -19.16 -8.67
CA ALA A 87 -17.64 -19.52 -9.24
C ALA A 87 -17.49 -18.85 -10.60
N MET A 88 -16.70 -17.78 -10.65
CA MET A 88 -16.42 -16.98 -11.85
C MET A 88 -14.96 -17.14 -12.28
N PRO A 89 -14.67 -17.00 -13.59
CA PRO A 89 -13.28 -16.97 -14.04
C PRO A 89 -12.56 -15.78 -13.39
N TYR A 90 -11.29 -15.95 -13.05
CA TYR A 90 -10.47 -14.91 -12.39
C TYR A 90 -10.42 -13.59 -13.16
N LEU A 91 -10.56 -13.64 -14.48
CA LEU A 91 -10.63 -12.45 -15.33
C LEU A 91 -11.78 -11.51 -14.96
N VAL A 92 -12.89 -12.06 -14.42
CA VAL A 92 -14.06 -11.30 -13.97
C VAL A 92 -14.02 -11.08 -12.46
N ALA A 93 -13.60 -12.10 -11.70
CA ALA A 93 -13.55 -12.05 -10.24
C ALA A 93 -12.60 -10.96 -9.70
N ILE A 94 -11.41 -10.81 -10.30
CA ILE A 94 -10.42 -9.81 -9.87
C ILE A 94 -10.94 -8.38 -10.07
N PRO A 95 -11.41 -7.95 -11.27
CA PRO A 95 -11.95 -6.60 -11.45
C PRO A 95 -13.16 -6.31 -10.55
N LEU A 96 -14.05 -7.28 -10.33
CA LEU A 96 -15.20 -7.12 -9.44
C LEU A 96 -14.75 -6.95 -7.98
N ALA A 97 -13.76 -7.71 -7.54
CA ALA A 97 -13.19 -7.58 -6.19
C ALA A 97 -12.54 -6.20 -5.98
N VAL A 98 -11.79 -5.71 -6.97
CA VAL A 98 -11.20 -4.37 -6.92
C VAL A 98 -12.27 -3.28 -6.96
N LEU A 99 -13.35 -3.48 -7.74
CA LEU A 99 -14.50 -2.57 -7.75
C LEU A 99 -15.18 -2.54 -6.38
N ALA A 100 -15.39 -3.70 -5.74
CA ALA A 100 -15.96 -3.78 -4.40
C ALA A 100 -15.11 -3.00 -3.38
N ALA A 101 -13.77 -3.11 -3.45
CA ALA A 101 -12.85 -2.32 -2.62
C ALA A 101 -12.93 -0.82 -2.93
N THR A 102 -13.07 -0.44 -4.19
CA THR A 102 -13.23 0.96 -4.61
C THR A 102 -14.50 1.56 -4.03
N VAL A 103 -15.62 0.82 -4.10
CA VAL A 103 -16.91 1.21 -3.50
C VAL A 103 -16.78 1.28 -1.97
N ALA A 104 -16.14 0.29 -1.33
CA ALA A 104 -15.90 0.33 0.11
C ALA A 104 -15.05 1.55 0.51
N GLY A 105 -14.02 1.87 -0.26
CA GLY A 105 -13.25 3.09 -0.07
C GLY A 105 -14.09 4.35 -0.20
N ALA A 106 -14.97 4.43 -1.20
CA ALA A 106 -15.91 5.54 -1.36
C ALA A 106 -16.88 5.68 -0.16
N ILE A 107 -17.39 4.55 0.36
CA ILE A 107 -18.26 4.54 1.55
C ILE A 107 -17.50 5.06 2.77
N VAL A 108 -16.27 4.59 3.00
CA VAL A 108 -15.39 5.13 4.06
C VAL A 108 -15.19 6.64 3.86
N GLY A 109 -14.96 7.09 2.63
CA GLY A 109 -14.83 8.50 2.29
C GLY A 109 -16.10 9.32 2.60
N MET A 110 -17.29 8.78 2.33
CA MET A 110 -18.56 9.44 2.68
C MET A 110 -18.74 9.62 4.18
N ILE A 111 -18.37 8.60 4.97
CA ILE A 111 -18.39 8.67 6.44
C ILE A 111 -17.34 9.68 6.95
N ALA A 112 -16.17 9.68 6.32
CA ALA A 112 -15.00 10.45 6.71
C ALA A 112 -15.09 11.96 6.32
N VAL A 113 -15.92 12.29 5.34
CA VAL A 113 -15.97 13.62 4.69
C VAL A 113 -16.19 14.79 5.67
N ASN A 114 -17.00 14.55 6.70
CA ASN A 114 -17.38 15.56 7.68
C ASN A 114 -16.53 15.52 8.97
N THR A 115 -15.50 14.65 9.00
CA THR A 115 -14.67 14.47 10.18
C THR A 115 -13.34 15.21 10.06
N ARG A 116 -12.84 15.69 11.20
CA ARG A 116 -11.53 16.35 11.29
C ARG A 116 -10.44 15.33 11.63
N GLU A 117 -9.20 15.65 11.35
CA GLU A 117 -8.00 14.82 11.38
C GLU A 117 -7.96 13.68 12.45
N ILE A 118 -8.08 14.03 13.73
CA ILE A 118 -8.00 13.03 14.82
C ILE A 118 -9.24 12.13 14.83
N TYR A 119 -10.43 12.69 14.63
CA TYR A 119 -11.67 11.91 14.57
C TYR A 119 -11.70 10.99 13.35
N LEU A 120 -11.08 11.40 12.25
CA LEU A 120 -10.92 10.58 11.04
C LEU A 120 -10.12 9.31 11.33
N LEU A 121 -8.99 9.44 12.03
CA LEU A 121 -8.18 8.29 12.45
C LEU A 121 -9.00 7.33 13.32
N MET A 122 -9.73 7.86 14.30
CA MET A 122 -10.55 7.03 15.20
C MET A 122 -11.67 6.29 14.45
N ILE A 123 -12.39 6.98 13.57
CA ILE A 123 -13.49 6.39 12.79
C ILE A 123 -12.95 5.33 11.83
N THR A 124 -11.88 5.62 11.10
CA THR A 124 -11.31 4.66 10.14
C THR A 124 -10.72 3.44 10.82
N LEU A 125 -10.13 3.59 12.01
CA LEU A 125 -9.70 2.47 12.85
C LEU A 125 -10.90 1.65 13.35
N ALA A 126 -11.94 2.32 13.84
CA ALA A 126 -13.17 1.65 14.31
C ALA A 126 -13.82 0.85 13.18
N LEU A 127 -13.87 1.40 11.95
CA LEU A 127 -14.38 0.68 10.78
C LEU A 127 -13.50 -0.54 10.45
N ALA A 128 -12.17 -0.41 10.51
CA ALA A 128 -11.27 -1.53 10.24
C ALA A 128 -11.43 -2.67 11.25
N VAL A 129 -11.46 -2.33 12.55
CA VAL A 129 -11.66 -3.31 13.62
C VAL A 129 -13.07 -3.88 13.55
N GLY A 130 -14.09 -3.04 13.34
CA GLY A 130 -15.48 -3.46 13.21
C GLY A 130 -15.70 -4.46 12.07
N PHE A 131 -15.11 -4.23 10.91
CA PHE A 131 -15.17 -5.17 9.79
C PHE A 131 -14.46 -6.50 10.11
N SER A 132 -13.30 -6.44 10.78
CA SER A 132 -12.60 -7.66 11.22
C SER A 132 -13.45 -8.48 12.18
N LEU A 133 -14.09 -7.85 13.18
CA LEU A 133 -15.00 -8.51 14.11
C LEU A 133 -16.27 -9.04 13.41
N PHE A 134 -16.82 -8.27 12.47
CA PHE A 134 -17.94 -8.72 11.65
C PHE A 134 -17.59 -9.97 10.83
N ALA A 135 -16.41 -10.01 10.21
CA ALA A 135 -15.92 -11.17 9.48
C ALA A 135 -15.72 -12.39 10.40
N GLN A 136 -15.24 -12.17 11.65
CA GLN A 136 -15.08 -13.23 12.65
C GLN A 136 -16.42 -13.81 13.13
N SER A 137 -17.43 -12.97 13.33
CA SER A 137 -18.74 -13.41 13.82
C SER A 137 -19.61 -14.08 12.75
N ASN A 138 -19.37 -13.78 11.48
CA ASN A 138 -20.17 -14.30 10.38
C ASN A 138 -19.55 -15.58 9.78
N ILE A 139 -20.04 -16.74 10.25
CA ILE A 139 -19.55 -18.04 9.81
C ILE A 139 -20.05 -18.38 8.39
N THR A 140 -21.23 -17.91 8.01
CA THR A 140 -21.88 -18.27 6.74
C THR A 140 -21.13 -17.74 5.52
N TRP A 141 -20.74 -16.46 5.54
CA TRP A 141 -20.12 -15.79 4.40
C TRP A 141 -18.59 -15.72 4.49
N PHE A 142 -18.06 -15.48 5.69
CA PHE A 142 -16.63 -15.23 5.92
C PHE A 142 -15.91 -16.41 6.56
N ARG A 143 -16.63 -17.48 6.92
CA ARG A 143 -16.12 -18.66 7.66
C ARG A 143 -15.53 -18.35 9.04
N GLY A 144 -15.94 -17.25 9.63
CA GLY A 144 -15.54 -16.90 10.99
C GLY A 144 -14.02 -16.75 11.14
N TYR A 145 -13.45 -17.27 12.22
CA TYR A 145 -12.01 -17.15 12.53
C TYR A 145 -11.11 -17.85 11.53
N GLU A 146 -11.54 -18.94 10.91
CA GLU A 146 -10.71 -19.69 9.95
C GLU A 146 -10.50 -18.95 8.65
N GLY A 147 -11.44 -18.08 8.26
CA GLY A 147 -11.45 -17.41 6.98
C GLY A 147 -11.62 -18.36 5.79
N ILE A 148 -11.44 -17.83 4.59
CA ILE A 148 -11.53 -18.60 3.35
C ILE A 148 -10.13 -19.00 2.94
N ARG A 149 -9.86 -20.29 2.83
CA ARG A 149 -8.56 -20.88 2.50
C ARG A 149 -8.61 -21.66 1.19
N ASN A 150 -7.44 -22.16 0.75
CA ASN A 150 -7.26 -22.94 -0.49
C ASN A 150 -7.61 -22.16 -1.76
N ILE A 151 -7.33 -20.86 -1.78
CA ILE A 151 -7.51 -20.03 -2.96
C ILE A 151 -6.25 -20.15 -3.81
N VAL A 152 -6.36 -20.89 -4.90
CA VAL A 152 -5.29 -21.01 -5.89
C VAL A 152 -5.43 -19.86 -6.87
N GLY A 153 -4.37 -19.08 -7.07
CA GLY A 153 -4.35 -17.99 -8.04
C GLY A 153 -4.52 -18.48 -9.49
N PRO A 154 -4.81 -17.55 -10.42
CA PRO A 154 -5.00 -17.90 -11.83
C PRO A 154 -3.72 -18.49 -12.44
N GLU A 155 -3.86 -19.39 -13.40
CA GLU A 155 -2.75 -19.81 -14.25
C GLU A 155 -2.44 -18.70 -15.27
N ILE A 156 -1.18 -18.30 -15.32
CA ILE A 156 -0.70 -17.26 -16.25
C ILE A 156 0.26 -17.92 -17.24
N MET A 157 -0.09 -17.88 -18.52
CA MET A 157 0.68 -18.53 -19.61
C MET A 157 0.93 -20.02 -19.37
N GLY A 158 -0.02 -20.75 -18.74
CA GLY A 158 0.12 -22.19 -18.44
C GLY A 158 1.01 -22.50 -17.23
N LEU A 159 1.49 -21.47 -16.52
CA LEU A 159 2.26 -21.64 -15.29
C LEU A 159 1.37 -21.32 -14.08
N PRO A 160 1.37 -22.15 -13.03
CA PRO A 160 0.60 -21.86 -11.82
C PRO A 160 1.12 -20.60 -11.15
N PHE A 161 0.21 -19.76 -10.63
CA PHE A 161 0.53 -18.51 -9.94
C PHE A 161 1.54 -18.70 -8.78
N ARG A 162 1.58 -19.88 -8.20
CA ARG A 162 2.50 -20.28 -7.14
C ARG A 162 3.98 -20.38 -7.56
N THR A 163 4.27 -20.38 -8.85
CA THR A 163 5.66 -20.37 -9.31
C THR A 163 6.32 -19.08 -8.83
N PRO A 164 7.45 -19.15 -8.10
CA PRO A 164 8.09 -17.97 -7.50
C PRO A 164 8.31 -16.82 -8.46
N LEU A 165 8.71 -17.13 -9.69
CA LEU A 165 8.93 -16.15 -10.76
C LEU A 165 7.64 -15.48 -11.20
N VAL A 166 6.56 -16.27 -11.41
CA VAL A 166 5.26 -15.74 -11.85
C VAL A 166 4.70 -14.80 -10.79
N PHE A 167 4.68 -15.23 -9.53
CA PHE A 167 4.22 -14.39 -8.43
C PHE A 167 5.00 -13.08 -8.33
N TYR A 168 6.33 -13.16 -8.40
CA TYR A 168 7.20 -11.99 -8.32
C TYR A 168 6.90 -10.97 -9.43
N TYR A 169 6.85 -11.43 -10.70
CA TYR A 169 6.59 -10.54 -11.83
C TYR A 169 5.18 -9.94 -11.81
N VAL A 170 4.18 -10.69 -11.35
CA VAL A 170 2.82 -10.16 -11.19
C VAL A 170 2.77 -9.11 -10.08
N ALA A 171 3.37 -9.39 -8.92
CA ALA A 171 3.44 -8.43 -7.82
C ALA A 171 4.20 -7.16 -8.24
N LEU A 172 5.31 -7.30 -8.97
CA LEU A 172 6.06 -6.17 -9.54
C LEU A 172 5.22 -5.39 -10.56
N GLY A 173 4.55 -6.08 -11.48
CA GLY A 173 3.68 -5.46 -12.49
C GLY A 173 2.56 -4.63 -11.86
N VAL A 174 1.89 -5.18 -10.85
CA VAL A 174 0.85 -4.46 -10.10
C VAL A 174 1.46 -3.29 -9.32
N ALA A 175 2.57 -3.49 -8.61
CA ALA A 175 3.22 -2.44 -7.84
C ALA A 175 3.63 -1.26 -8.73
N VAL A 176 4.27 -1.54 -9.88
CA VAL A 176 4.68 -0.51 -10.84
C VAL A 176 3.47 0.17 -11.47
N SER A 177 2.44 -0.58 -11.89
CA SER A 177 1.24 -0.01 -12.49
C SER A 177 0.49 0.91 -11.52
N MET A 178 0.36 0.52 -10.24
CA MET A 178 -0.28 1.34 -9.23
C MET A 178 0.56 2.57 -8.88
N LEU A 179 1.89 2.44 -8.83
CA LEU A 179 2.79 3.59 -8.65
C LEU A 179 2.66 4.59 -9.80
N LEU A 180 2.69 4.12 -11.05
CA LEU A 180 2.52 4.98 -12.23
C LEU A 180 1.14 5.64 -12.25
N LEU A 181 0.09 4.91 -11.88
CA LEU A 181 -1.26 5.43 -11.74
C LEU A 181 -1.32 6.58 -10.72
N VAL A 182 -0.74 6.41 -9.53
CA VAL A 182 -0.68 7.48 -8.52
C VAL A 182 0.06 8.69 -9.05
N LEU A 183 1.24 8.50 -9.66
CA LEU A 183 2.04 9.58 -10.22
C LEU A 183 1.33 10.31 -11.37
N TYR A 184 0.51 9.59 -12.14
CA TYR A 184 -0.32 10.17 -13.19
C TYR A 184 -1.48 10.98 -12.59
N VAL A 185 -2.27 10.36 -11.69
CA VAL A 185 -3.47 10.99 -11.09
C VAL A 185 -3.12 12.28 -10.35
N VAL A 186 -2.01 12.30 -9.63
CA VAL A 186 -1.56 13.49 -8.87
C VAL A 186 -1.29 14.69 -9.78
N ARG A 187 -0.98 14.47 -11.06
CA ARG A 187 -0.74 15.52 -12.06
C ARG A 187 -1.99 15.94 -12.85
N THR A 188 -3.06 15.17 -12.75
CA THR A 188 -4.35 15.55 -13.35
C THR A 188 -4.98 16.71 -12.61
N PRO A 189 -5.96 17.43 -13.19
CA PRO A 189 -6.72 18.46 -12.49
C PRO A 189 -7.29 17.98 -11.16
N PHE A 190 -7.75 16.73 -11.08
CA PHE A 190 -8.21 16.10 -9.85
C PHE A 190 -7.14 16.09 -8.75
N GLY A 191 -5.94 15.65 -9.07
CA GLY A 191 -4.82 15.60 -8.11
C GLY A 191 -4.37 16.98 -7.66
N LEU A 192 -4.39 17.97 -8.54
CA LEU A 192 -4.08 19.37 -8.19
C LEU A 192 -5.13 19.97 -7.25
N VAL A 193 -6.42 19.73 -7.51
CA VAL A 193 -7.50 20.15 -6.63
C VAL A 193 -7.42 19.46 -5.27
N LEU A 194 -7.09 18.15 -5.26
CA LEU A 194 -6.91 17.40 -4.00
C LEU A 194 -5.80 18.01 -3.14
N GLN A 195 -4.68 18.41 -3.73
CA GLN A 195 -3.60 19.10 -3.02
C GLN A 195 -4.04 20.50 -2.53
N ALA A 196 -4.81 21.23 -3.33
CA ALA A 196 -5.38 22.50 -2.90
C ALA A 196 -6.34 22.35 -1.71
N VAL A 197 -7.15 21.29 -1.70
CA VAL A 197 -8.03 20.91 -0.56
C VAL A 197 -7.18 20.59 0.66
N ARG A 198 -6.10 19.81 0.53
CA ARG A 198 -5.17 19.53 1.61
C ARG A 198 -4.61 20.80 2.25
N ASP A 199 -4.19 21.76 1.41
CA ASP A 199 -3.55 22.98 1.88
C ASP A 199 -4.55 23.94 2.55
N SER A 200 -5.81 24.01 2.08
CA SER A 200 -6.88 24.75 2.71
C SER A 200 -8.27 24.44 2.11
N ASP A 201 -9.09 23.72 2.86
CA ASP A 201 -10.49 23.43 2.52
C ASP A 201 -11.29 24.71 2.19
N ARG A 202 -11.12 25.75 3.02
CA ARG A 202 -11.87 27.01 2.88
C ARG A 202 -11.52 27.74 1.59
N ARG A 203 -10.25 27.77 1.21
CA ARG A 203 -9.81 28.42 -0.04
C ARG A 203 -10.28 27.65 -1.26
N ALA A 204 -10.18 26.30 -1.23
CA ALA A 204 -10.68 25.46 -2.31
C ALA A 204 -12.20 25.63 -2.52
N ALA A 205 -12.98 25.68 -1.43
CA ALA A 205 -14.42 25.93 -1.49
C ALA A 205 -14.76 27.33 -2.01
N ALA A 206 -14.00 28.37 -1.62
CA ALA A 206 -14.21 29.73 -2.08
C ALA A 206 -14.00 29.91 -3.60
N ILE A 207 -13.16 29.08 -4.22
CA ILE A 207 -12.92 29.06 -5.67
C ILE A 207 -14.00 28.22 -6.40
N GLY A 208 -14.92 27.56 -5.67
CA GLY A 208 -16.06 26.82 -6.23
C GLY A 208 -15.86 25.30 -6.31
N TYR A 209 -14.81 24.73 -5.72
CA TYR A 209 -14.63 23.28 -5.70
C TYR A 209 -15.46 22.59 -4.60
N TYR A 210 -16.10 21.47 -4.95
CA TYR A 210 -16.82 20.62 -4.00
C TYR A 210 -15.84 19.76 -3.20
N VAL A 211 -15.35 20.27 -2.06
CA VAL A 211 -14.36 19.63 -1.19
C VAL A 211 -14.76 18.20 -0.83
N GLY A 212 -16.03 17.99 -0.42
CA GLY A 212 -16.54 16.70 -0.02
C GLY A 212 -16.44 15.63 -1.12
N LEU A 213 -16.80 15.99 -2.36
CA LEU A 213 -16.74 15.06 -3.48
C LEU A 213 -15.29 14.67 -3.81
N HIS A 214 -14.34 15.64 -3.75
CA HIS A 214 -12.92 15.34 -3.99
C HIS A 214 -12.34 14.45 -2.89
N ARG A 215 -12.76 14.60 -1.63
CA ARG A 215 -12.39 13.70 -0.53
C ARG A 215 -12.91 12.28 -0.77
N ILE A 216 -14.20 12.12 -1.10
CA ILE A 216 -14.79 10.79 -1.40
C ILE A 216 -14.07 10.14 -2.58
N ALA A 217 -13.81 10.88 -3.65
CA ALA A 217 -13.08 10.38 -4.81
C ALA A 217 -11.63 9.97 -4.47
N ALA A 218 -10.94 10.70 -3.57
CA ALA A 218 -9.63 10.33 -3.09
C ALA A 218 -9.65 9.00 -2.30
N PHE A 219 -10.65 8.81 -1.43
CA PHE A 219 -10.84 7.55 -0.72
C PHE A 219 -11.21 6.39 -1.66
N ALA A 220 -12.03 6.64 -2.69
CA ALA A 220 -12.33 5.65 -3.72
C ALA A 220 -11.07 5.23 -4.48
N MET A 221 -10.23 6.20 -4.86
CA MET A 221 -8.95 5.95 -5.54
C MET A 221 -7.99 5.17 -4.64
N ALA A 222 -7.88 5.53 -3.37
CA ALA A 222 -7.10 4.77 -2.41
C ALA A 222 -7.65 3.35 -2.22
N GLY A 223 -8.98 3.20 -2.24
CA GLY A 223 -9.67 1.90 -2.23
C GLY A 223 -9.35 1.04 -3.45
N PHE A 224 -9.27 1.64 -4.64
CA PHE A 224 -8.83 0.97 -5.86
C PHE A 224 -7.40 0.42 -5.71
N ILE A 225 -6.48 1.24 -5.22
CA ILE A 225 -5.08 0.84 -5.02
C ILE A 225 -5.00 -0.26 -3.95
N ALA A 226 -5.64 -0.08 -2.79
CA ALA A 226 -5.68 -1.06 -1.72
C ALA A 226 -6.31 -2.37 -2.16
N GLY A 227 -7.34 -2.31 -3.02
CA GLY A 227 -8.01 -3.47 -3.59
C GLY A 227 -7.07 -4.39 -4.36
N TRP A 228 -6.21 -3.85 -5.22
CA TRP A 228 -5.17 -4.63 -5.88
C TRP A 228 -4.21 -5.29 -4.90
N GLY A 229 -3.78 -4.56 -3.86
CA GLY A 229 -2.99 -5.13 -2.78
C GLY A 229 -3.71 -6.27 -2.06
N GLY A 230 -5.01 -6.12 -1.77
CA GLY A 230 -5.83 -7.12 -1.10
C GLY A 230 -5.99 -8.42 -1.91
N VAL A 231 -6.20 -8.32 -3.22
CA VAL A 231 -6.23 -9.48 -4.12
C VAL A 231 -4.89 -10.22 -4.08
N LEU A 232 -3.78 -9.49 -4.19
CA LEU A 232 -2.44 -10.09 -4.14
C LEU A 232 -2.12 -10.72 -2.78
N ILE A 233 -2.53 -10.10 -1.66
CA ILE A 233 -2.38 -10.67 -0.30
C ILE A 233 -3.12 -12.01 -0.23
N THR A 234 -4.33 -12.08 -0.77
CA THR A 234 -5.15 -13.30 -0.77
C THR A 234 -4.49 -14.43 -1.54
N PHE A 235 -3.92 -14.15 -2.70
CA PHE A 235 -3.19 -15.15 -3.48
C PHE A 235 -1.85 -15.54 -2.84
N TYR A 236 -1.15 -14.59 -2.22
CA TYR A 236 0.10 -14.85 -1.50
C TYR A 236 -0.12 -15.79 -0.31
N ASN A 237 -1.13 -15.49 0.52
CA ASN A 237 -1.46 -16.28 1.71
C ASN A 237 -2.31 -17.53 1.42
N ILE A 238 -2.68 -17.76 0.14
CA ILE A 238 -3.58 -18.87 -0.30
C ILE A 238 -4.92 -18.81 0.43
N GLY A 239 -5.34 -17.63 0.80
CA GLY A 239 -6.55 -17.40 1.55
C GLY A 239 -6.58 -16.04 2.22
N ILE A 240 -7.70 -15.77 2.86
CA ILE A 240 -7.90 -14.56 3.65
C ILE A 240 -8.56 -14.91 4.97
N THR A 241 -8.02 -14.35 6.05
CA THR A 241 -8.52 -14.52 7.41
C THR A 241 -8.84 -13.16 8.04
N PRO A 242 -9.75 -13.08 9.00
CA PRO A 242 -10.02 -11.82 9.69
C PRO A 242 -8.80 -11.24 10.40
N SER A 243 -7.85 -12.08 10.84
CA SER A 243 -6.61 -11.63 11.47
C SER A 243 -5.71 -10.86 10.49
N SER A 244 -5.74 -11.19 9.19
CA SER A 244 -4.95 -10.51 8.16
C SER A 244 -5.44 -9.09 7.83
N ILE A 245 -6.63 -8.70 8.34
CA ILE A 245 -7.25 -7.38 8.16
C ILE A 245 -7.55 -6.68 9.48
N GLY A 246 -7.20 -7.30 10.60
CA GLY A 246 -7.45 -6.79 11.94
C GLY A 246 -6.53 -5.65 12.37
N LEU A 247 -6.60 -5.31 13.65
CA LEU A 247 -5.85 -4.20 14.24
C LEU A 247 -4.34 -4.30 13.98
N TRP A 248 -3.75 -5.48 14.17
CA TRP A 248 -2.31 -5.68 13.98
C TRP A 248 -1.86 -5.47 12.53
N ALA A 249 -2.64 -5.95 11.58
CA ALA A 249 -2.37 -5.73 10.15
C ALA A 249 -2.48 -4.24 9.80
N THR A 250 -3.46 -3.54 10.37
CA THR A 250 -3.64 -2.10 10.19
C THR A 250 -2.44 -1.31 10.73
N VAL A 251 -1.98 -1.64 11.93
CA VAL A 251 -0.80 -1.02 12.53
C VAL A 251 0.46 -1.34 11.71
N ALA A 252 0.62 -2.58 11.23
CA ALA A 252 1.77 -2.95 10.40
C ALA A 252 1.83 -2.13 9.10
N VAL A 253 0.71 -1.94 8.39
CA VAL A 253 0.66 -1.10 7.18
C VAL A 253 0.96 0.36 7.49
N LEU A 254 0.46 0.89 8.62
CA LEU A 254 0.82 2.24 9.08
C LEU A 254 2.33 2.36 9.33
N ILE A 255 2.91 1.40 10.03
CA ILE A 255 4.36 1.36 10.31
C ILE A 255 5.16 1.33 9.00
N MET A 256 4.77 0.50 8.04
CA MET A 256 5.40 0.45 6.71
C MET A 256 5.36 1.82 6.02
N ALA A 257 4.20 2.48 6.01
CA ALA A 257 4.04 3.79 5.40
C ALA A 257 4.89 4.87 6.08
N VAL A 258 4.95 4.88 7.42
CA VAL A 258 5.69 5.87 8.21
C VAL A 258 7.20 5.63 8.14
N ILE A 259 7.67 4.38 8.30
CA ILE A 259 9.10 4.02 8.13
C ILE A 259 9.60 4.45 6.75
N GLY A 260 8.81 4.16 5.72
CA GLY A 260 9.17 4.54 4.36
C GLY A 260 9.16 6.04 4.13
N GLY A 261 8.27 6.74 4.82
CA GLY A 261 8.06 8.19 4.74
C GLY A 261 6.82 8.54 3.93
N LEU A 262 5.89 9.25 4.57
CA LEU A 262 4.63 9.66 3.96
C LEU A 262 4.79 10.68 2.83
N GLY A 263 5.98 11.26 2.66
CA GLY A 263 6.25 12.32 1.69
C GLY A 263 6.37 11.89 0.23
N HIS A 264 6.35 10.60 -0.08
CA HIS A 264 6.43 10.10 -1.46
C HIS A 264 5.89 8.66 -1.58
N PRO A 265 5.15 8.32 -2.66
CA PRO A 265 4.59 6.97 -2.85
C PRO A 265 5.62 5.83 -2.85
N LEU A 266 6.85 6.08 -3.36
CA LEU A 266 7.95 5.10 -3.32
C LEU A 266 8.39 4.79 -1.88
N GLY A 267 8.22 5.72 -0.94
CA GLY A 267 8.51 5.49 0.47
C GLY A 267 7.78 4.27 1.01
N ALA A 268 6.50 4.10 0.64
CA ALA A 268 5.70 2.96 1.09
C ALA A 268 6.33 1.59 0.76
N PHE A 269 6.92 1.46 -0.43
CA PHE A 269 7.61 0.22 -0.84
C PHE A 269 8.92 0.01 -0.07
N ILE A 270 9.68 1.08 0.19
CA ILE A 270 10.91 1.02 0.99
C ILE A 270 10.56 0.63 2.43
N GLY A 271 9.53 1.24 3.01
CA GLY A 271 9.07 0.89 4.35
C GLY A 271 8.54 -0.54 4.44
N ALA A 272 7.79 -0.98 3.43
CA ALA A 272 7.32 -2.37 3.35
C ALA A 272 8.49 -3.36 3.23
N LEU A 273 9.55 -3.03 2.48
CA LEU A 273 10.74 -3.85 2.37
C LEU A 273 11.47 -3.95 3.72
N ILE A 274 11.72 -2.83 4.37
CA ILE A 274 12.38 -2.78 5.68
C ILE A 274 11.57 -3.59 6.71
N TYR A 275 10.26 -3.36 6.77
CA TYR A 275 9.37 -4.09 7.66
C TYR A 275 9.41 -5.60 7.39
N THR A 276 9.33 -6.02 6.13
CA THR A 276 9.31 -7.44 5.74
C THR A 276 10.64 -8.12 6.09
N VAL A 277 11.77 -7.44 5.87
CA VAL A 277 13.09 -7.94 6.27
C VAL A 277 13.14 -8.10 7.79
N MET A 278 12.71 -7.09 8.54
CA MET A 278 12.66 -7.16 10.00
C MET A 278 11.74 -8.29 10.49
N ASP A 279 10.54 -8.41 9.93
CA ASP A 279 9.57 -9.46 10.29
C ASP A 279 10.15 -10.86 10.04
N THR A 280 10.83 -11.05 8.92
CA THR A 280 11.38 -12.36 8.55
C THR A 280 12.59 -12.76 9.40
N PHE A 281 13.52 -11.83 9.64
CA PHE A 281 14.77 -12.15 10.34
C PHE A 281 14.67 -11.95 11.86
N ALA A 282 14.02 -10.90 12.32
CA ALA A 282 13.91 -10.63 13.76
C ALA A 282 13.00 -11.65 14.46
N SER A 283 11.95 -12.12 13.79
CA SER A 283 11.06 -13.14 14.34
C SER A 283 11.79 -14.48 14.57
N SER A 284 12.78 -14.81 13.73
CA SER A 284 13.58 -16.04 13.86
C SER A 284 14.64 -15.97 14.96
N ILE A 285 15.16 -14.76 15.29
CA ILE A 285 16.25 -14.57 16.25
C ILE A 285 15.70 -14.29 17.67
N ILE A 286 14.66 -13.46 17.78
CA ILE A 286 14.20 -12.88 19.05
C ILE A 286 12.92 -13.56 19.57
N GLY A 287 12.24 -14.32 18.71
CA GLY A 287 10.94 -14.94 18.99
C GLY A 287 9.76 -13.99 18.71
N HIS A 288 8.60 -14.58 18.43
CA HIS A 288 7.40 -13.86 17.94
C HIS A 288 6.85 -12.86 18.96
N ASP A 289 6.93 -13.17 20.25
CA ASP A 289 6.36 -12.33 21.32
C ASP A 289 7.13 -11.01 21.51
N ARG A 290 8.45 -11.04 21.32
CA ARG A 290 9.31 -9.85 21.47
C ARG A 290 9.43 -9.04 20.17
N PHE A 291 9.04 -9.61 19.05
CA PHE A 291 9.09 -8.97 17.76
C PHE A 291 8.23 -7.69 17.69
N ASN A 292 7.02 -7.73 18.27
CA ASN A 292 6.13 -6.57 18.31
C ASN A 292 6.76 -5.40 19.11
N THR A 293 7.48 -5.70 20.17
CA THR A 293 8.21 -4.70 20.95
C THR A 293 9.36 -4.10 20.15
N LEU A 294 10.12 -4.93 19.44
CA LEU A 294 11.22 -4.46 18.59
C LEU A 294 10.71 -3.52 17.49
N ILE A 295 9.65 -3.90 16.78
CA ILE A 295 9.04 -3.04 15.75
C ILE A 295 8.57 -1.73 16.36
N GLY A 296 7.93 -1.75 17.53
CA GLY A 296 7.50 -0.53 18.22
C GLY A 296 8.66 0.40 18.55
N VAL A 297 9.76 -0.14 19.03
CA VAL A 297 10.99 0.64 19.33
C VAL A 297 11.61 1.21 18.06
N VAL A 298 11.73 0.42 16.99
CA VAL A 298 12.27 0.90 15.70
C VAL A 298 11.35 1.96 15.10
N PHE A 299 10.04 1.76 15.14
CA PHE A 299 9.07 2.75 14.70
C PHE A 299 9.24 4.07 15.46
N LEU A 300 9.29 4.00 16.79
CA LEU A 300 9.49 5.18 17.65
C LEU A 300 10.82 5.89 17.33
N ALA A 301 11.89 5.13 17.17
CA ALA A 301 13.20 5.66 16.82
C ALA A 301 13.16 6.40 15.47
N ILE A 302 12.50 5.82 14.44
CA ILE A 302 12.39 6.44 13.12
C ILE A 302 11.55 7.72 13.19
N VAL A 303 10.42 7.70 13.88
CA VAL A 303 9.54 8.88 14.03
C VAL A 303 10.26 10.02 14.74
N LEU A 304 11.06 9.72 15.78
CA LEU A 304 11.81 10.73 16.53
C LEU A 304 13.02 11.27 15.78
N LEU A 305 13.74 10.41 15.06
CA LEU A 305 14.99 10.79 14.36
C LEU A 305 14.72 11.35 12.95
N SER A 306 13.70 10.87 12.27
CA SER A 306 13.37 11.26 10.91
C SER A 306 11.85 11.29 10.68
N PRO A 307 11.19 12.41 10.99
CA PRO A 307 9.74 12.55 10.78
C PRO A 307 9.33 12.38 9.31
N ASP A 308 10.27 12.56 8.36
CA ASP A 308 10.06 12.34 6.93
C ASP A 308 10.33 10.87 6.49
N GLY A 309 10.63 9.97 7.43
CA GLY A 309 10.99 8.58 7.17
C GLY A 309 12.32 8.39 6.45
N VAL A 310 12.57 7.16 5.98
CA VAL A 310 13.82 6.79 5.27
C VAL A 310 13.96 7.55 3.94
N TRP A 311 12.85 7.80 3.24
CA TRP A 311 12.85 8.62 2.02
C TRP A 311 13.35 10.05 2.27
N GLY A 312 12.97 10.66 3.40
CA GLY A 312 13.43 11.99 3.81
C GLY A 312 14.93 12.02 4.11
N LEU A 313 15.45 10.98 4.78
CA LEU A 313 16.90 10.83 5.01
C LEU A 313 17.68 10.76 3.69
N GLY A 314 17.19 10.01 2.71
CA GLY A 314 17.78 9.93 1.39
C GLY A 314 17.88 11.30 0.70
N LYS A 315 16.80 12.10 0.76
CA LYS A 315 16.80 13.47 0.21
C LYS A 315 17.80 14.40 0.91
N ARG A 316 17.90 14.31 2.24
CA ARG A 316 18.86 15.12 3.02
C ARG A 316 20.32 14.77 2.69
N LEU A 317 20.60 13.46 2.53
CA LEU A 317 21.94 12.99 2.14
C LEU A 317 22.33 13.43 0.72
N THR A 318 21.42 13.30 -0.25
CA THR A 318 21.69 13.74 -1.62
C THR A 318 21.88 15.26 -1.72
N ALA A 319 21.09 16.05 -0.96
CA ALA A 319 21.24 17.49 -0.88
C ALA A 319 22.58 17.91 -0.23
N ALA A 320 23.02 17.19 0.81
CA ALA A 320 24.32 17.45 1.47
C ALA A 320 25.51 17.11 0.56
N LEU A 321 25.40 16.03 -0.22
CA LEU A 321 26.44 15.66 -1.20
C LEU A 321 26.51 16.66 -2.37
N GLY A 322 25.35 17.16 -2.86
CA GLY A 322 25.29 18.20 -3.89
C GLY A 322 25.98 19.49 -3.44
N LYS A 323 25.70 19.98 -2.23
CA LYS A 323 26.36 21.16 -1.65
C LYS A 323 27.86 20.98 -1.43
N ARG A 324 28.33 19.75 -1.13
CA ARG A 324 29.75 19.45 -1.04
C ARG A 324 30.43 19.47 -2.40
N ALA A 325 29.78 18.96 -3.44
CA ALA A 325 30.28 18.97 -4.80
C ALA A 325 30.43 20.42 -5.35
N GLU A 326 29.41 21.28 -5.15
CA GLU A 326 29.44 22.69 -5.51
C GLU A 326 30.61 23.44 -4.79
N ARG A 327 30.77 23.21 -3.48
CA ARG A 327 31.80 23.83 -2.67
C ARG A 327 33.23 23.40 -3.05
N ASN A 328 33.37 22.18 -3.57
CA ASN A 328 34.67 21.70 -4.08
C ASN A 328 34.98 22.29 -5.48
N ALA A 329 33.98 22.41 -6.35
CA ALA A 329 34.11 23.05 -7.65
C ALA A 329 34.48 24.54 -7.52
N ASP A 330 33.84 25.27 -6.59
CA ASP A 330 34.19 26.68 -6.29
C ASP A 330 35.62 26.83 -5.74
N ARG A 331 36.16 25.85 -5.03
CA ARG A 331 37.53 25.84 -4.55
C ARG A 331 38.56 25.57 -5.67
N GLU A 332 38.24 24.73 -6.63
CA GLU A 332 39.09 24.45 -7.78
C GLU A 332 39.14 25.61 -8.79
N THR A 333 38.05 26.42 -8.87
CA THR A 333 38.01 27.62 -9.71
C THR A 333 38.66 28.86 -9.06
N SER A 334 38.98 28.81 -7.76
CA SER A 334 39.63 29.90 -7.02
C SER A 334 41.15 29.75 -6.86
N LEU A 335 41.74 28.70 -7.41
CA LEU A 335 43.19 28.46 -7.54
C LEU A 335 43.65 28.71 -8.97
#